data_adfcf6ba2805fdc7fe6fa0efc7f7b849
#
_entry.id   adfcf6ba2805fdc7fe6fa0efc7f7b849
#
_cell.length_a   1.000
_cell.length_b   1.000
_cell.length_c   1.000
_cell.angle_alpha   90.00
_cell.angle_beta   90.00
_cell.angle_gamma   90.00
#
_symmetry.space_group_name_H-M   'P 1'
#
loop_
_entity.id
_entity.type
_entity.pdbx_description
1 polymer ?
#
loop_
_entity_poly.entity_id
_entity_poly.type
_entity_poly.pdbx_seq_one_letter_code
_entity_poly.pdbx_strand_id
1 'polypeptide(L)' 'MATGTVKFFNATRGFGFISPDDGSKDVFVHISAVEQAGMTTLNEGQKVTFDVESDERGPKAANLQEA' A
#
# COMPACT_ATOMS: atom_id res chain seq x y z
N MET A 1 5.28 7.78 -9.36
CA MET A 1 5.14 7.13 -8.05
C MET A 1 4.39 8.04 -7.10
N ALA A 2 3.52 7.47 -6.31
CA ALA A 2 2.81 8.21 -5.27
C ALA A 2 3.48 7.96 -3.93
N THR A 3 3.28 8.86 -2.99
CA THR A 3 3.74 8.70 -1.62
C THR A 3 2.53 8.72 -0.70
N GLY A 4 2.52 7.85 0.27
CA GLY A 4 1.42 7.79 1.22
C GLY A 4 1.82 7.22 2.55
N THR A 5 0.85 7.18 3.45
CA THR A 5 1.02 6.65 4.80
C THR A 5 0.13 5.43 4.96
N VAL A 6 0.69 4.36 5.50
CA VAL A 6 -0.08 3.14 5.74
C VAL A 6 -1.16 3.45 6.79
N LYS A 7 -2.42 3.27 6.40
CA LYS A 7 -3.55 3.50 7.28
C LYS A 7 -3.75 2.31 8.22
N PHE A 8 -3.73 1.11 7.65
CA PHE A 8 -3.65 -0.12 8.42
C PHE A 8 -3.19 -1.25 7.49
N PHE A 9 -2.68 -2.31 8.09
CA PHE A 9 -2.31 -3.50 7.34
C PHE A 9 -2.49 -4.73 8.22
N ASN A 10 -3.12 -5.76 7.68
CA ASN A 10 -3.36 -7.02 8.39
C ASN A 10 -2.67 -8.15 7.63
N ALA A 11 -1.51 -8.58 8.12
CA ALA A 11 -0.73 -9.63 7.47
C ALA A 11 -1.46 -10.97 7.49
N THR A 12 -2.27 -11.23 8.50
CA THR A 12 -3.06 -12.47 8.60
C THR A 12 -4.09 -12.55 7.50
N ARG A 13 -4.77 -11.45 7.22
CA ARG A 13 -5.75 -11.38 6.13
C ARG A 13 -5.10 -11.12 4.78
N GLY A 14 -3.88 -10.59 4.79
CA GLY A 14 -3.11 -10.36 3.58
C GLY A 14 -3.45 -9.09 2.83
N PHE A 15 -3.97 -8.06 3.50
CA PHE A 15 -4.28 -6.81 2.84
C PHE A 15 -4.27 -5.64 3.82
N GLY A 16 -4.24 -4.44 3.24
CA GLY A 16 -4.32 -3.20 4.00
C GLY A 16 -4.64 -2.04 3.09
N PHE A 17 -4.57 -0.83 3.64
CA PHE A 17 -4.84 0.40 2.89
C PHE A 17 -3.77 1.43 3.17
N ILE A 18 -3.46 2.20 2.13
CA ILE A 18 -2.52 3.31 2.20
C ILE A 18 -3.30 4.58 1.91
N SER A 19 -3.11 5.60 2.73
CA SER A 19 -3.70 6.92 2.52
C SER A 19 -2.70 7.76 1.74
N PRO A 20 -2.98 8.09 0.47
CA PRO A 20 -2.07 8.91 -0.31
C PRO A 20 -1.92 10.30 0.29
N ASP A 21 -0.70 10.85 0.23
CA ASP A 21 -0.42 12.17 0.81
C ASP A 21 -1.12 13.31 0.05
N ASP A 22 -1.52 13.07 -1.19
CA ASP A 22 -2.21 14.09 -1.99
C ASP A 22 -3.72 14.18 -1.71
N GLY A 23 -4.22 13.41 -0.75
CA GLY A 23 -5.63 13.43 -0.39
C GLY A 23 -6.53 12.58 -1.27
N SER A 24 -5.97 11.79 -2.17
CA SER A 24 -6.74 10.85 -2.99
C SER A 24 -7.36 9.75 -2.16
N LYS A 25 -8.24 8.96 -2.77
CA LYS A 25 -8.87 7.81 -2.11
C LYS A 25 -7.82 6.83 -1.61
N ASP A 26 -8.14 6.14 -0.53
CA ASP A 26 -7.28 5.10 0.00
C ASP A 26 -6.96 4.06 -1.07
N VAL A 27 -5.72 3.59 -1.08
CA VAL A 27 -5.23 2.64 -2.06
C VAL A 27 -5.10 1.29 -1.38
N PHE A 28 -5.71 0.27 -1.98
CA PHE A 28 -5.63 -1.11 -1.49
C PHE A 28 -4.21 -1.64 -1.70
N VAL A 29 -3.70 -2.37 -0.71
CA VAL A 29 -2.41 -3.05 -0.84
C VAL A 29 -2.59 -4.51 -0.41
N HIS A 30 -2.13 -5.43 -1.28
CA HIS A 30 -2.17 -6.86 -1.00
C HIS A 30 -0.81 -7.31 -0.48
N ILE A 31 -0.80 -8.36 0.33
CA ILE A 31 0.45 -8.86 0.92
C ILE A 31 1.46 -9.28 -0.15
N SER A 32 1.00 -9.73 -1.32
CA SER A 32 1.91 -10.07 -2.41
C SER A 32 2.75 -8.88 -2.85
N ALA A 33 2.18 -7.67 -2.85
CA ALA A 33 2.93 -6.46 -3.19
C ALA A 33 3.98 -6.15 -2.12
N VAL A 34 3.65 -6.40 -0.86
CA VAL A 34 4.59 -6.22 0.26
C VAL A 34 5.74 -7.20 0.13
N GLU A 35 5.45 -8.45 -0.17
CA GLU A 35 6.47 -9.47 -0.33
C GLU A 35 7.38 -9.19 -1.53
N GLN A 36 6.82 -8.73 -2.64
CA GLN A 36 7.60 -8.36 -3.82
C GLN A 36 8.55 -7.20 -3.54
N ALA A 37 8.19 -6.35 -2.59
CA ALA A 37 9.05 -5.25 -2.17
C ALA A 37 10.13 -5.68 -1.17
N GLY A 38 10.15 -6.95 -0.80
CA GLY A 38 11.13 -7.46 0.16
C GLY A 38 10.75 -7.23 1.61
N MET A 39 9.51 -6.85 1.87
CA MET A 39 9.00 -6.61 3.21
C MET A 39 8.10 -7.77 3.64
N THR A 40 7.92 -7.95 4.95
CA THR A 40 7.04 -8.99 5.48
C THR A 40 5.70 -8.42 5.92
N THR A 41 5.66 -7.15 6.29
CA THR A 41 4.45 -6.49 6.75
C THR A 41 4.61 -4.98 6.61
N LEU A 42 3.52 -4.26 6.80
CA LEU A 42 3.53 -2.81 6.87
C LEU A 42 2.97 -2.40 8.23
N ASN A 43 3.54 -1.34 8.79
CA ASN A 43 3.11 -0.82 10.08
C ASN A 43 2.23 0.41 9.86
N GLU A 44 1.26 0.60 10.76
CA GLU A 44 0.43 1.81 10.73
C GLU A 44 1.32 3.04 10.85
N GLY A 45 1.04 4.04 10.01
CA GLY A 45 1.81 5.28 10.01
C GLY A 45 3.12 5.22 9.24
N GLN A 46 3.47 4.07 8.68
CA GLN A 46 4.67 3.93 7.88
C GLN A 46 4.52 4.68 6.57
N LYS A 47 5.56 5.43 6.18
CA LYS A 47 5.60 6.11 4.88
C LYS A 47 6.11 5.17 3.82
N VAL A 48 5.42 5.14 2.69
CA VAL A 48 5.78 4.29 1.56
C VAL A 48 5.60 5.03 0.25
N THR A 49 6.35 4.61 -0.77
CA THR A 49 6.12 5.05 -2.15
C THR A 49 5.57 3.86 -2.93
N PHE A 50 4.76 4.14 -3.92
CA PHE A 50 4.09 3.08 -4.68
C PHE A 50 3.54 3.64 -5.98
N ASP A 51 3.25 2.72 -6.91
CA ASP A 51 2.50 3.05 -8.12
C ASP A 51 1.04 2.66 -7.89
N VAL A 52 0.13 3.46 -8.43
CA VAL A 52 -1.29 3.18 -8.34
C VAL A 52 -1.74 2.49 -9.62
N GLU A 53 -2.30 1.30 -9.48
CA GLU A 53 -2.87 0.56 -10.58
C GLU A 53 -4.37 0.44 -10.41
N SER A 54 -5.11 0.47 -11.51
CA SER A 54 -6.56 0.25 -11.48
C SER A 54 -6.86 -1.23 -11.49
N ASP A 55 -7.78 -1.65 -10.65
CA ASP A 55 -8.27 -3.01 -10.58
C ASP A 55 -9.80 -2.94 -10.55
N GLU A 56 -10.47 -4.07 -10.72
CA GLU A 56 -11.94 -4.14 -10.65
C GLU A 56 -12.48 -3.58 -9.33
N ARG A 57 -11.68 -3.66 -8.27
CA ARG A 57 -12.06 -3.18 -6.93
C ARG A 57 -11.68 -1.74 -6.68
N GLY A 58 -10.98 -1.09 -7.62
CA GLY A 58 -10.51 0.27 -7.47
C GLY A 58 -8.99 0.36 -7.48
N PRO A 59 -8.42 1.44 -6.95
CA PRO A 59 -6.96 1.62 -6.99
C PRO A 59 -6.25 0.65 -6.05
N LYS A 60 -5.15 0.08 -6.53
CA LYS A 60 -4.31 -0.78 -5.70
C LYS A 60 -2.84 -0.38 -5.84
N ALA A 61 -2.06 -0.63 -4.79
CA ALA A 61 -0.65 -0.28 -4.77
C ALA A 61 0.19 -1.37 -5.43
N ALA A 62 1.19 -0.94 -6.19
CA ALA A 62 2.17 -1.81 -6.82
C ALA A 62 3.54 -1.19 -6.66
N ASN A 63 4.59 -1.99 -6.83
CA ASN A 63 5.98 -1.51 -6.76
C ASN A 63 6.25 -0.71 -5.46
N LEU A 64 5.84 -1.29 -4.35
CA LEU A 64 5.99 -0.67 -3.04
C LEU A 64 7.46 -0.50 -2.66
N GLN A 65 7.77 0.63 -2.04
CA GLN A 65 9.09 0.89 -1.46
C GLN A 65 8.91 1.71 -0.19
N GLU A 66 9.82 1.54 0.74
CA GLU A 66 9.86 2.43 1.89
C GLU A 66 10.28 3.83 1.45
N ALA A 67 9.57 4.81 1.97
CA ALA A 67 9.88 6.20 1.65
C ALA A 67 11.08 6.71 2.44
#